data_954cfcb5f60b7ec096e7a821f51a4187
#
_entry.id   954cfcb5f60b7ec096e7a821f51a4187
#
_cell.length_a   1.000
_cell.length_b   1.000
_cell.length_c   1.000
_cell.angle_alpha   90.00
_cell.angle_beta   90.00
_cell.angle_gamma   90.00
#
_symmetry.space_group_name_H-M   'P 1'
#
loop_
_entity.id
_entity.type
_entity.pdbx_description
1 polymer ?
#
loop_
_entity_poly.entity_id
_entity_poly.type
_entity_poly.pdbx_seq_one_letter_code
_entity_poly.pdbx_strand_id
1 'polypeptide(L)'
;MADYFATLTIPKNTIPPNISSTTVTIEGDILVGFYRLIPPGWAGLAHYRIKYGLEQLHPANEGAWDTGDNIRDFVPLNWKMPEHKLTLTIEGYNEDTSYDHTVYLWFRTEELEYARPTTLLKEILSLLKEIFGVEG
;
A
#
# COMPACT_ATOMS: atom_id res chain seq x y z
N MET A 1 8.59 -8.37 8.65
CA MET A 1 7.14 -8.13 8.38
C MET A 1 6.64 -7.03 9.29
N ALA A 2 5.97 -6.03 8.72
CA ALA A 2 5.39 -4.95 9.48
C ALA A 2 4.03 -4.58 8.90
N ASP A 3 3.14 -4.12 9.78
CA ASP A 3 1.80 -3.67 9.40
C ASP A 3 1.67 -2.19 9.78
N TYR A 4 1.10 -1.42 8.86
CA TYR A 4 0.89 0.03 9.03
C TYR A 4 -0.58 0.34 8.84
N PHE A 5 -1.18 0.92 9.86
CA PHE A 5 -2.60 1.23 9.87
C PHE A 5 -2.88 2.61 9.31
N ALA A 6 -3.91 2.69 8.47
CA ALA A 6 -4.44 3.96 7.98
C ALA A 6 -5.95 3.90 7.94
N THR A 7 -6.59 5.01 8.18
CA THR A 7 -8.04 5.14 8.10
C THR A 7 -8.38 6.42 7.34
N LEU A 8 -9.38 6.32 6.47
CA LEU A 8 -9.90 7.47 5.73
C LEU A 8 -11.40 7.56 5.97
N THR A 9 -11.84 8.66 6.54
CA THR A 9 -13.25 9.02 6.64
C THR A 9 -13.59 9.97 5.51
N ILE A 10 -14.56 9.58 4.69
CA ILE A 10 -14.98 10.34 3.51
C ILE A 10 -16.33 10.97 3.82
N PRO A 11 -16.39 12.30 4.02
CA PRO A 11 -17.64 12.96 4.35
C PRO A 11 -18.70 12.77 3.27
N LYS A 12 -19.94 12.75 3.67
CA LYS A 12 -21.07 12.76 2.73
C LYS A 12 -20.96 13.91 1.73
N ASN A 13 -21.51 13.74 0.55
CA ASN A 13 -21.50 14.76 -0.50
C ASN A 13 -20.09 15.22 -0.92
N THR A 14 -19.11 14.34 -0.83
CA THR A 14 -17.74 14.63 -1.27
C THR A 14 -17.55 14.01 -2.64
N ILE A 15 -17.68 14.78 -3.70
CA ILE A 15 -17.60 14.29 -5.08
C ILE A 15 -16.51 15.04 -5.85
N PRO A 16 -15.86 14.38 -6.84
CA PRO A 16 -14.84 15.05 -7.63
C PRO A 16 -15.35 16.36 -8.27
N PRO A 17 -14.50 17.40 -8.35
CA PRO A 17 -13.06 17.40 -8.05
C PRO A 17 -12.70 17.43 -6.56
N ASN A 18 -13.66 17.55 -5.66
CA ASN A 18 -13.43 17.54 -4.24
C ASN A 18 -13.31 16.09 -3.76
N ILE A 19 -12.14 15.74 -3.22
CA ILE A 19 -11.89 14.41 -2.68
C ILE A 19 -11.25 14.53 -1.30
N SER A 20 -11.46 13.51 -0.47
CA SER A 20 -10.77 13.38 0.81
C SER A 20 -9.50 12.58 0.61
N SER A 21 -8.49 12.87 1.41
CA SER A 21 -7.24 12.10 1.37
C SER A 21 -6.59 12.01 2.74
N THR A 22 -5.78 10.97 2.89
CA THR A 22 -4.89 10.80 4.04
C THR A 22 -3.62 10.13 3.55
N THR A 23 -2.59 10.14 4.38
CA THR A 23 -1.31 9.53 4.06
C THR A 23 -0.90 8.53 5.12
N VAL A 24 -0.07 7.58 4.72
CA VAL A 24 0.56 6.63 5.64
C VAL A 24 2.00 6.39 5.18
N THR A 25 2.93 6.43 6.11
CA THR A 25 4.34 6.15 5.82
C THR A 25 4.61 4.68 6.16
N ILE A 26 5.19 3.97 5.20
CA ILE A 26 5.52 2.55 5.33
C ILE A 26 7.00 2.33 5.09
N GLU A 27 7.54 1.26 5.66
CA GLU A 27 8.94 0.87 5.50
C GLU A 27 9.04 -0.61 5.13
N GLY A 28 9.92 -0.94 4.20
CA GLY A 28 10.18 -2.30 3.77
C GLY A 28 10.71 -2.36 2.35
N ASP A 29 10.87 -3.56 1.84
CA ASP A 29 11.33 -3.79 0.47
C ASP A 29 10.19 -4.11 -0.47
N ILE A 30 9.20 -4.84 0.03
CA ILE A 30 8.01 -5.23 -0.73
C ILE A 30 6.76 -4.80 0.04
N LEU A 31 5.84 -4.13 -0.63
CA LEU A 31 4.47 -3.98 -0.14
C LEU A 31 3.69 -5.21 -0.58
N VAL A 32 3.49 -6.13 0.34
CA VAL A 32 2.84 -7.41 0.07
C VAL A 32 1.38 -7.20 -0.32
N GLY A 33 0.72 -6.28 0.36
CA GLY A 33 -0.67 -5.96 0.13
C GLY A 33 -1.26 -5.24 1.33
N PHE A 34 -2.56 -5.26 1.43
CA PHE A 34 -3.23 -4.64 2.57
C PHE A 34 -4.49 -5.41 2.96
N TYR A 35 -4.73 -5.46 4.27
CA TYR A 35 -6.04 -5.86 4.80
C TYR A 35 -6.96 -4.66 4.76
N ARG A 36 -8.19 -4.88 4.35
CA ARG A 36 -9.19 -3.81 4.35
C ARG A 36 -10.44 -4.22 5.10
N LEU A 37 -11.03 -3.23 5.72
CA LEU A 37 -12.35 -3.32 6.32
C LEU A 37 -13.20 -2.18 5.78
N ILE A 38 -14.24 -2.54 5.04
CA ILE A 38 -15.28 -1.62 4.59
C ILE A 38 -16.53 -1.97 5.40
N PRO A 39 -16.96 -1.10 6.34
CA PRO A 39 -18.12 -1.39 7.17
C PRO A 39 -19.40 -1.51 6.35
N PRO A 40 -20.44 -2.15 6.90
CA PRO A 40 -21.76 -2.11 6.26
C PRO A 40 -22.26 -0.68 6.11
N GLY A 41 -23.00 -0.43 5.04
CA GLY A 41 -23.62 0.87 4.78
C GLY A 41 -23.04 1.65 3.60
N TRP A 42 -21.88 1.25 3.08
CA TRP A 42 -21.29 1.91 1.90
C TRP A 42 -22.19 1.79 0.66
N ALA A 43 -22.77 0.60 0.47
CA ALA A 43 -23.69 0.32 -0.64
C ALA A 43 -23.18 0.79 -2.02
N GLY A 44 -21.87 0.79 -2.22
CA GLY A 44 -21.25 1.24 -3.46
C GLY A 44 -21.22 2.76 -3.67
N LEU A 45 -21.60 3.55 -2.67
CA LEU A 45 -21.66 5.01 -2.79
C LEU A 45 -20.33 5.70 -2.48
N ALA A 46 -19.52 5.11 -1.63
CA ALA A 46 -18.19 5.62 -1.32
C ALA A 46 -17.14 4.85 -2.13
N HIS A 47 -16.06 5.54 -2.47
CA HIS A 47 -15.02 5.02 -3.36
C HIS A 47 -13.66 5.45 -2.85
N TYR A 48 -12.64 4.61 -3.04
CA TYR A 48 -11.28 4.93 -2.60
C TYR A 48 -10.25 4.40 -3.60
N ARG A 49 -9.04 4.93 -3.51
CA ARG A 49 -7.88 4.45 -4.26
C ARG A 49 -6.61 4.71 -3.48
N ILE A 50 -5.56 3.98 -3.81
CA ILE A 50 -4.26 4.07 -3.14
C ILE A 50 -3.21 4.44 -4.19
N LYS A 51 -2.39 5.44 -3.87
CA LYS A 51 -1.37 5.97 -4.78
C LYS A 51 -0.03 6.14 -4.10
N TYR A 52 1.02 6.01 -4.89
CA TYR A 52 2.35 6.47 -4.54
C TYR A 52 2.74 7.56 -5.53
N GLY A 53 2.75 8.81 -5.07
CA GLY A 53 2.91 9.95 -5.98
C GLY A 53 1.82 9.95 -7.05
N LEU A 54 2.23 9.89 -8.31
CA LEU A 54 1.31 9.83 -9.44
C LEU A 54 0.94 8.39 -9.83
N GLU A 55 1.64 7.39 -9.31
CA GLU A 55 1.39 5.99 -9.61
C GLU A 55 0.23 5.46 -8.77
N GLN A 56 -0.77 4.87 -9.42
CA GLN A 56 -1.87 4.24 -8.74
C GLN A 56 -1.55 2.78 -8.46
N LEU A 57 -1.61 2.39 -7.18
CA LEU A 57 -1.33 1.03 -6.76
C LEU A 57 -2.59 0.17 -6.70
N HIS A 58 -3.71 0.75 -6.34
CA HIS A 58 -4.99 0.05 -6.23
C HIS A 58 -6.15 1.02 -6.44
N PRO A 59 -7.16 0.67 -7.25
CA PRO A 59 -7.17 -0.49 -8.17
C PRO A 59 -6.09 -0.42 -9.24
N ALA A 60 -5.80 -1.56 -9.87
CA ALA A 60 -4.71 -1.66 -10.83
C ALA A 60 -4.91 -0.82 -12.10
N ASN A 61 -6.16 -0.57 -12.49
CA ASN A 61 -6.46 0.26 -13.64
C ASN A 61 -6.38 1.74 -13.26
N GLU A 62 -5.43 2.45 -13.84
CA GLU A 62 -5.24 3.87 -13.56
C GLU A 62 -6.53 4.67 -13.81
N GLY A 63 -6.86 5.54 -12.85
CA GLY A 63 -8.09 6.32 -12.87
C GLY A 63 -9.31 5.60 -12.32
N ALA A 64 -9.23 4.30 -12.06
CA ALA A 64 -10.32 3.56 -11.45
C ALA A 64 -10.40 3.81 -9.94
N TRP A 65 -11.58 3.56 -9.40
CA TRP A 65 -11.83 3.64 -7.96
C TRP A 65 -12.42 2.33 -7.48
N ASP A 66 -12.07 1.93 -6.26
CA ASP A 66 -12.64 0.73 -5.64
C ASP A 66 -13.79 1.13 -4.71
N THR A 67 -14.72 0.23 -4.55
CA THR A 67 -15.87 0.39 -3.68
C THR A 67 -16.27 -0.96 -3.12
N GLY A 68 -17.29 -0.98 -2.28
CA GLY A 68 -17.81 -2.22 -1.73
C GLY A 68 -18.89 -1.96 -0.70
N ASP A 69 -19.18 -2.99 0.07
CA ASP A 69 -20.08 -2.93 1.20
C ASP A 69 -19.84 -4.14 2.08
N ASN A 70 -19.62 -3.91 3.37
CA ASN A 70 -19.40 -4.97 4.34
C ASN A 70 -18.31 -5.96 3.88
N ILE A 71 -17.12 -5.45 3.60
CA ILE A 71 -15.98 -6.23 3.12
C ILE A 71 -14.90 -6.30 4.19
N ARG A 72 -14.37 -7.51 4.38
CA ARG A 72 -13.19 -7.74 5.21
C ARG A 72 -12.33 -8.78 4.49
N ASP A 73 -11.26 -8.36 3.88
CA ASP A 73 -10.39 -9.23 3.12
C ASP A 73 -8.94 -8.68 3.04
N PHE A 74 -8.08 -9.46 2.38
CA PHE A 74 -6.72 -9.06 2.07
C PHE A 74 -6.58 -8.89 0.55
N VAL A 75 -6.03 -7.75 0.14
CA VAL A 75 -5.78 -7.44 -1.27
C VAL A 75 -4.27 -7.55 -1.52
N PRO A 76 -3.82 -8.53 -2.31
CA PRO A 76 -2.40 -8.67 -2.61
C PRO A 76 -1.96 -7.62 -3.63
N LEU A 77 -0.79 -7.04 -3.42
CA LEU A 77 -0.18 -6.08 -4.34
C LEU A 77 1.15 -6.60 -4.88
N ASN A 78 1.97 -7.19 -4.02
CA ASN A 78 3.32 -7.67 -4.34
C ASN A 78 4.14 -6.60 -5.08
N TRP A 79 4.07 -5.39 -4.57
CA TRP A 79 4.70 -4.22 -5.18
C TRP A 79 6.08 -3.99 -4.59
N LYS A 80 7.08 -4.02 -5.46
CA LYS A 80 8.45 -3.70 -5.06
C LYS A 80 8.54 -2.21 -4.75
N MET A 81 8.87 -1.89 -3.51
CA MET A 81 8.98 -0.50 -3.09
C MET A 81 10.21 0.15 -3.72
N PRO A 82 10.08 1.30 -4.39
CA PRO A 82 11.22 1.99 -4.99
C PRO A 82 12.15 2.60 -3.97
N GLU A 83 11.66 2.83 -2.75
CA GLU A 83 12.42 3.33 -1.61
C GLU A 83 12.07 2.52 -0.39
N HIS A 84 13.02 2.30 0.52
CA HIS A 84 12.79 1.52 1.74
C HIS A 84 11.76 2.17 2.66
N LYS A 85 11.67 3.49 2.64
CA LYS A 85 10.68 4.26 3.39
C LYS A 85 9.98 5.21 2.43
N LEU A 86 8.67 5.14 2.39
CA LEU A 86 7.88 5.99 1.51
C LEU A 86 6.51 6.28 2.10
N THR A 87 5.81 7.24 1.51
CA THR A 87 4.48 7.65 1.93
C THR A 87 3.47 7.35 0.85
N LEU A 88 2.43 6.61 1.22
CA LEU A 88 1.29 6.34 0.35
C LEU A 88 0.19 7.36 0.61
N THR A 89 -0.57 7.66 -0.42
CA THR A 89 -1.77 8.51 -0.32
C THR A 89 -3.00 7.66 -0.58
N ILE A 90 -3.98 7.79 0.31
CA ILE A 90 -5.29 7.15 0.15
C ILE A 90 -6.28 8.26 -0.14
N GLU A 91 -6.97 8.15 -1.27
CA GLU A 91 -7.93 9.14 -1.72
C GLU A 91 -9.32 8.53 -1.77
N GLY A 92 -10.35 9.34 -1.54
CA GLY A 92 -11.71 8.85 -1.58
C GLY A 92 -12.73 9.93 -1.90
N TYR A 93 -13.86 9.50 -2.44
CA TYR A 93 -15.04 10.35 -2.61
C TYR A 93 -16.29 9.57 -2.19
N ASN A 94 -17.37 10.29 -1.92
CA ASN A 94 -18.58 9.72 -1.35
C ASN A 94 -19.81 10.39 -1.97
N GLU A 95 -20.57 9.60 -2.69
CA GLU A 95 -21.81 10.04 -3.33
C GLU A 95 -23.03 9.98 -2.38
N ASP A 96 -22.86 9.41 -1.19
CA ASP A 96 -23.92 9.35 -0.20
C ASP A 96 -24.23 10.76 0.31
N THR A 97 -25.47 11.13 0.25
CA THR A 97 -25.93 12.45 0.70
C THR A 97 -26.27 12.50 2.19
N SER A 98 -26.30 11.36 2.85
CA SER A 98 -26.79 11.22 4.22
C SER A 98 -25.71 10.83 5.22
N TYR A 99 -24.74 10.01 4.81
CA TYR A 99 -23.79 9.40 5.75
C TYR A 99 -22.34 9.53 5.29
N ASP A 100 -21.45 9.81 6.25
CA ASP A 100 -20.01 9.68 6.07
C ASP A 100 -19.65 8.20 6.02
N HIS A 101 -18.58 7.85 5.29
CA HIS A 101 -18.10 6.48 5.21
C HIS A 101 -16.61 6.40 5.48
N THR A 102 -16.19 5.34 6.17
CA THR A 102 -14.80 5.15 6.57
C THR A 102 -14.28 3.83 6.02
N VAL A 103 -13.05 3.85 5.50
CA VAL A 103 -12.31 2.64 5.15
C VAL A 103 -11.14 2.48 6.12
N TYR A 104 -10.89 1.24 6.54
CA TYR A 104 -9.78 0.90 7.44
C TYR A 104 -8.82 0.01 6.66
N LEU A 105 -7.53 0.36 6.68
CA LEU A 105 -6.50 -0.31 5.89
C LEU A 105 -5.30 -0.65 6.77
N TRP A 106 -4.77 -1.85 6.60
CA TRP A 106 -3.53 -2.31 7.24
C TRP A 106 -2.58 -2.75 6.14
N PHE A 107 -1.56 -1.94 5.85
CA PHE A 107 -0.56 -2.22 4.83
C PHE A 107 0.50 -3.13 5.40
N ARG A 108 0.77 -4.24 4.71
CA ARG A 108 1.78 -5.21 5.12
C ARG A 108 3.01 -5.12 4.23
N THR A 109 4.16 -4.93 4.85
CA THR A 109 5.44 -4.91 4.15
C THR A 109 6.32 -6.08 4.61
N GLU A 110 7.25 -6.46 3.76
CA GLU A 110 8.30 -7.42 4.09
C GLU A 110 9.65 -6.89 3.65
N GLU A 111 10.66 -7.28 4.39
CA GLU A 111 12.04 -7.03 4.02
C GLU A 111 12.63 -8.28 3.40
N LEU A 112 13.30 -8.10 2.26
CA LEU A 112 13.95 -9.19 1.56
C LEU A 112 15.46 -9.07 1.76
N GLU A 113 16.00 -9.95 2.58
CA GLU A 113 17.42 -9.94 2.88
C GLU A 113 18.29 -9.99 1.62
N TYR A 114 17.86 -10.79 0.64
CA TYR A 114 18.55 -10.96 -0.64
C TYR A 114 18.32 -9.83 -1.63
N ALA A 115 17.38 -8.95 -1.37
CA ALA A 115 17.14 -7.77 -2.21
C ALA A 115 18.15 -6.65 -1.91
N ARG A 116 18.98 -6.80 -0.91
CA ARG A 116 19.99 -5.81 -0.52
C ARG A 116 21.32 -6.08 -1.24
N PRO A 117 21.72 -5.25 -2.20
CA PRO A 117 22.93 -5.51 -3.01
C PRO A 117 24.19 -5.68 -2.19
N THR A 118 24.35 -4.92 -1.10
CA THR A 118 25.53 -4.98 -0.24
C THR A 118 25.71 -6.34 0.42
N THR A 119 24.64 -6.96 0.91
CA THR A 119 24.69 -8.28 1.53
C THR A 119 25.06 -9.35 0.50
N LEU A 120 24.43 -9.30 -0.66
CA LEU A 120 24.68 -10.23 -1.77
C LEU A 120 26.12 -10.14 -2.25
N LEU A 121 26.65 -8.93 -2.42
CA LEU A 121 28.04 -8.73 -2.81
C LEU A 121 29.01 -9.28 -1.78
N LYS A 122 28.78 -9.10 -0.50
CA LYS A 122 29.61 -9.65 0.56
C LYS A 122 29.65 -11.17 0.52
N GLU A 123 28.51 -11.82 0.30
CA GLU A 123 28.44 -13.27 0.20
C GLU A 123 29.20 -13.79 -1.01
N ILE A 124 29.05 -13.16 -2.17
CA ILE A 124 29.78 -13.52 -3.39
C ILE A 124 31.30 -13.37 -3.19
N LEU A 125 31.73 -12.27 -2.62
CA LEU A 125 33.14 -12.03 -2.35
C LEU A 125 33.73 -13.05 -1.38
N SER A 126 33.00 -13.43 -0.36
CA SER A 126 33.40 -14.46 0.58
C SER A 126 33.56 -15.81 -0.09
N LEU A 127 32.64 -16.21 -0.96
CA LEU A 127 32.73 -17.43 -1.74
C LEU A 127 33.93 -17.45 -2.67
N LEU A 128 34.20 -16.35 -3.35
CA LEU A 128 35.33 -16.24 -4.26
C LEU A 128 36.65 -16.38 -3.52
N LYS A 129 36.79 -15.82 -2.31
CA LYS A 129 37.95 -15.96 -1.48
C LYS A 129 38.19 -17.42 -1.07
N GLU A 130 37.17 -18.15 -0.73
CA GLU A 130 37.26 -19.57 -0.40
C GLU A 130 37.72 -20.40 -1.60
N ILE A 131 37.10 -20.18 -2.78
CA ILE A 131 37.37 -20.96 -3.98
C ILE A 131 38.78 -20.71 -4.52
N PHE A 132 39.21 -19.46 -4.55
CA PHE A 132 40.49 -19.10 -5.17
C PHE A 132 41.63 -18.91 -4.18
N GLY A 133 41.40 -19.06 -2.89
CA GLY A 133 42.41 -18.86 -1.87
C GLY A 133 42.95 -17.44 -1.82
N VAL A 134 42.18 -16.47 -2.25
CA VAL A 134 42.57 -15.05 -2.26
C VAL A 134 42.39 -14.49 -0.87
N GLU A 135 43.48 -14.04 -0.28
CA GLU A 135 43.50 -13.34 0.99
C GLU A 135 43.63 -11.84 0.75
N GLY A 136 42.82 -11.09 1.48
CA GLY A 136 42.92 -9.64 1.37
C GLY A 136 41.63 -8.92 1.42
#